data_44e39f42c785550e221f574d52f1e5db
#
_entry.id   44e39f42c785550e221f574d52f1e5db
#
_cell.length_a   1.000
_cell.length_b   1.000
_cell.length_c   1.000
_cell.angle_alpha   90.00
_cell.angle_beta   90.00
_cell.angle_gamma   90.00
#
_symmetry.space_group_name_H-M   'P 1'
#
loop_
_entity.id
_entity.type
_entity.pdbx_description
1 polymer ?
#
loop_
_entity_poly.entity_id
_entity_poly.type
_entity_poly.pdbx_seq_one_letter_code
_entity_poly.pdbx_strand_id
1 'polypeptide(L)'
;MRLNGRQTIYQMIELAEQVRKRGGTPRDPLEYKHSYHDLLMGRIRGRIAALESGQARPEDWLVPGSLALLEGLRRRGVTLYLASGTDLKYVRHEADLLGLTPFFGEHVYGALEEYRNFSKQMVIERILREQGLHGEQLLGFGDGFVEVEEVRRAGGVAVAVASDEVNRRGVDPWKRDRLVRAGADVVIPEYRQHERLLRWLFAEEPLAA
;
A
#
# COMPACT_ATOMS: atom_id res chain seq x y z
N MET A 1 -17.84 -0.50 -4.48
CA MET A 1 -16.44 -0.82 -4.20
C MET A 1 -16.13 -0.70 -2.69
N ARG A 2 -16.77 -1.55 -1.87
CA ARG A 2 -16.60 -1.55 -0.39
C ARG A 2 -15.34 -2.32 0.08
N LEU A 3 -14.63 -3.00 -0.81
CA LEU A 3 -13.56 -3.93 -0.46
C LEU A 3 -12.18 -3.56 -1.03
N ASN A 4 -12.01 -2.37 -1.63
CA ASN A 4 -10.69 -1.91 -2.06
C ASN A 4 -9.76 -1.77 -0.84
N GLY A 5 -8.51 -2.24 -0.96
CA GLY A 5 -7.54 -2.23 0.14
C GLY A 5 -7.62 -3.45 1.07
N ARG A 6 -8.68 -4.28 0.97
CA ARG A 6 -8.73 -5.59 1.63
C ARG A 6 -8.02 -6.65 0.81
N GLN A 7 -7.60 -7.74 1.45
CA GLN A 7 -7.04 -8.91 0.77
C GLN A 7 -7.97 -9.40 -0.33
N THR A 8 -7.39 -9.84 -1.44
CA THR A 8 -8.12 -10.32 -2.63
C THR A 8 -9.13 -11.42 -2.29
N ILE A 9 -8.81 -12.30 -1.35
CA ILE A 9 -9.73 -13.39 -0.96
C ILE A 9 -11.07 -12.86 -0.45
N TYR A 10 -11.12 -11.76 0.32
CA TYR A 10 -12.39 -11.19 0.79
C TYR A 10 -13.24 -10.62 -0.37
N GLN A 11 -12.58 -10.11 -1.41
CA GLN A 11 -13.26 -9.66 -2.63
C GLN A 11 -13.87 -10.86 -3.37
N MET A 12 -13.19 -12.01 -3.38
CA MET A 12 -13.67 -13.24 -4.03
C MET A 12 -14.79 -13.91 -3.22
N ILE A 13 -14.75 -13.84 -1.89
CA ILE A 13 -15.86 -14.27 -1.02
C ILE A 13 -17.12 -13.44 -1.34
N GLU A 14 -16.99 -12.11 -1.42
CA GLU A 14 -18.11 -11.25 -1.80
C GLU A 14 -18.60 -11.54 -3.23
N LEU A 15 -17.68 -11.80 -4.18
CA LEU A 15 -18.05 -12.21 -5.54
C LEU A 15 -18.91 -13.49 -5.52
N ALA A 16 -18.50 -14.50 -4.78
CA ALA A 16 -19.26 -15.75 -4.63
C ALA A 16 -20.68 -15.48 -4.08
N GLU A 17 -20.79 -14.60 -3.06
CA GLU A 17 -22.09 -14.20 -2.52
C GLU A 17 -22.94 -13.46 -3.56
N GLN A 18 -22.33 -12.57 -4.35
CA GLN A 18 -23.04 -11.84 -5.40
C GLN A 18 -23.53 -12.77 -6.54
N VAL A 19 -22.76 -13.81 -6.88
CA VAL A 19 -23.21 -14.85 -7.83
C VAL A 19 -24.42 -15.60 -7.28
N ARG A 20 -24.38 -16.03 -6.01
CA ARG A 20 -25.48 -16.73 -5.34
C ARG A 20 -26.75 -15.87 -5.27
N LYS A 21 -26.62 -14.61 -4.88
CA LYS A 21 -27.74 -13.64 -4.81
C LYS A 21 -28.44 -13.41 -6.15
N ARG A 22 -27.73 -13.64 -7.27
CA ARG A 22 -28.26 -13.54 -8.64
C ARG A 22 -28.74 -14.88 -9.21
N GLY A 23 -28.87 -15.91 -8.37
CA GLY A 23 -29.36 -17.23 -8.76
C GLY A 23 -28.32 -18.12 -9.46
N GLY A 24 -27.06 -17.72 -9.51
CA GLY A 24 -25.97 -18.54 -10.06
C GLY A 24 -25.36 -19.47 -9.01
N THR A 25 -24.63 -20.49 -9.50
CA THR A 25 -23.83 -21.39 -8.66
C THR A 25 -22.40 -20.84 -8.57
N PRO A 26 -21.95 -20.32 -7.42
CA PRO A 26 -20.60 -19.80 -7.29
C PRO A 26 -19.57 -20.91 -7.24
N ARG A 27 -18.36 -20.64 -7.74
CA ARG A 27 -17.17 -21.44 -7.48
C ARG A 27 -16.64 -21.16 -6.07
N ASP A 28 -15.68 -21.97 -5.62
CA ASP A 28 -14.94 -21.68 -4.40
C ASP A 28 -14.21 -20.30 -4.50
N PRO A 29 -14.24 -19.46 -3.46
CA PRO A 29 -13.54 -18.18 -3.46
C PRO A 29 -12.04 -18.24 -3.77
N LEU A 30 -11.36 -19.35 -3.40
CA LEU A 30 -9.94 -19.56 -3.76
C LEU A 30 -9.76 -19.79 -5.25
N GLU A 31 -10.68 -20.50 -5.91
CA GLU A 31 -10.64 -20.68 -7.37
C GLU A 31 -10.80 -19.33 -8.09
N TYR A 32 -11.71 -18.46 -7.62
CA TYR A 32 -11.83 -17.10 -8.15
C TYR A 32 -10.54 -16.30 -7.92
N LYS A 33 -9.92 -16.43 -6.73
CA LYS A 33 -8.65 -15.77 -6.42
C LYS A 33 -7.53 -16.21 -7.38
N HIS A 34 -7.39 -17.50 -7.62
CA HIS A 34 -6.40 -18.04 -8.55
C HIS A 34 -6.66 -17.54 -9.98
N SER A 35 -7.90 -17.65 -10.47
CA SER A 35 -8.25 -17.13 -11.80
C SER A 35 -7.97 -15.63 -11.94
N TYR A 36 -8.30 -14.84 -10.93
CA TYR A 36 -7.98 -13.41 -10.90
C TYR A 36 -6.47 -13.17 -10.98
N HIS A 37 -5.71 -13.93 -10.19
CA HIS A 37 -4.25 -13.82 -10.17
C HIS A 37 -3.63 -14.15 -11.53
N ASP A 38 -4.05 -15.26 -12.17
CA ASP A 38 -3.56 -15.68 -13.49
C ASP A 38 -3.81 -14.61 -14.54
N LEU A 39 -5.01 -14.00 -14.53
CA LEU A 39 -5.37 -12.90 -15.42
C LEU A 39 -4.50 -11.67 -15.16
N LEU A 40 -4.26 -11.32 -13.89
CA LEU A 40 -3.40 -10.20 -13.49
C LEU A 40 -1.96 -10.43 -13.96
N MET A 41 -1.39 -11.60 -13.67
CA MET A 41 -0.03 -11.95 -14.11
C MET A 41 0.09 -11.94 -15.63
N GLY A 42 -0.92 -12.40 -16.36
CA GLY A 42 -0.95 -12.28 -17.81
C GLY A 42 -0.85 -10.84 -18.30
N ARG A 43 -1.52 -9.91 -17.62
CA ARG A 43 -1.49 -8.48 -17.96
C ARG A 43 -0.19 -7.77 -17.61
N ILE A 44 0.46 -8.15 -16.49
CA ILE A 44 1.67 -7.46 -16.02
C ILE A 44 2.97 -8.13 -16.44
N ARG A 45 2.90 -9.31 -17.08
CA ARG A 45 4.08 -10.07 -17.53
C ARG A 45 5.08 -9.23 -18.32
N GLY A 46 4.60 -8.41 -19.25
CA GLY A 46 5.46 -7.54 -20.05
C GLY A 46 6.17 -6.46 -19.21
N ARG A 47 5.52 -5.97 -18.15
CA ARG A 47 6.12 -5.00 -17.22
C ARG A 47 7.21 -5.65 -16.39
N ILE A 48 6.95 -6.86 -15.87
CA ILE A 48 7.91 -7.64 -15.10
C ILE A 48 9.13 -7.92 -15.97
N ALA A 49 8.95 -8.46 -17.19
CA ALA A 49 10.05 -8.75 -18.11
C ALA A 49 10.87 -7.49 -18.49
N ALA A 50 10.22 -6.35 -18.65
CA ALA A 50 10.90 -5.09 -18.94
C ALA A 50 11.76 -4.60 -17.75
N LEU A 51 11.30 -4.80 -16.50
CA LEU A 51 12.08 -4.50 -15.31
C LEU A 51 13.25 -5.48 -15.16
N GLU A 52 13.01 -6.80 -15.28
CA GLU A 52 14.04 -7.84 -15.18
C GLU A 52 15.16 -7.67 -16.21
N SER A 53 14.82 -7.24 -17.43
CA SER A 53 15.77 -7.01 -18.49
C SER A 53 16.44 -5.62 -18.45
N GLY A 54 16.04 -4.74 -17.52
CA GLY A 54 16.53 -3.36 -17.46
C GLY A 54 16.01 -2.44 -18.59
N GLN A 55 15.02 -2.88 -19.37
CA GLN A 55 14.38 -2.07 -20.41
C GLN A 55 13.43 -1.00 -19.80
N ALA A 56 12.94 -1.23 -18.60
CA ALA A 56 12.16 -0.26 -17.84
C ALA A 56 12.86 0.05 -16.52
N ARG A 57 12.73 1.27 -16.04
CA ARG A 57 13.26 1.68 -14.73
C ARG A 57 12.20 1.51 -13.67
N PRO A 58 12.58 1.16 -12.42
CA PRO A 58 11.64 1.09 -11.29
C PRO A 58 10.80 2.35 -11.12
N GLU A 59 11.40 3.53 -11.30
CA GLU A 59 10.71 4.82 -11.12
C GLU A 59 9.54 5.02 -12.10
N ASP A 60 9.56 4.36 -13.24
CA ASP A 60 8.48 4.43 -14.21
C ASP A 60 7.19 3.75 -13.70
N TRP A 61 7.31 2.89 -12.69
CA TRP A 61 6.22 2.12 -12.08
C TRP A 61 5.89 2.50 -10.64
N LEU A 62 6.78 3.23 -9.98
CA LEU A 62 6.54 3.75 -8.64
C LEU A 62 5.70 5.03 -8.68
N VAL A 63 5.00 5.33 -7.61
CA VAL A 63 4.41 6.66 -7.40
C VAL A 63 5.56 7.68 -7.40
N PRO A 64 5.45 8.77 -8.16
CA PRO A 64 6.55 9.72 -8.31
C PRO A 64 7.08 10.24 -6.97
N GLY A 65 8.40 10.17 -6.78
CA GLY A 65 9.08 10.60 -5.56
C GLY A 65 9.16 9.54 -4.45
N SER A 66 8.66 8.30 -4.66
CA SER A 66 8.68 7.24 -3.64
C SER A 66 10.07 6.97 -3.09
N LEU A 67 11.07 6.75 -3.93
CA LEU A 67 12.43 6.43 -3.48
C LEU A 67 13.04 7.57 -2.66
N ALA A 68 12.81 8.82 -3.08
CA ALA A 68 13.31 9.98 -2.38
C ALA A 68 12.63 10.16 -0.99
N LEU A 69 11.33 9.88 -0.89
CA LEU A 69 10.63 9.83 0.40
C LEU A 69 11.22 8.77 1.32
N LEU A 70 11.39 7.53 0.82
CA LEU A 70 11.93 6.42 1.60
C LEU A 70 13.34 6.72 2.11
N GLU A 71 14.19 7.29 1.25
CA GLU A 71 15.52 7.74 1.64
C GLU A 71 15.49 8.86 2.68
N GLY A 72 14.57 9.81 2.53
CA GLY A 72 14.38 10.90 3.49
C GLY A 72 13.93 10.41 4.88
N LEU A 73 13.06 9.40 4.93
CA LEU A 73 12.63 8.73 6.17
C LEU A 73 13.78 7.94 6.81
N ARG A 74 14.51 7.16 6.00
CA ARG A 74 15.66 6.37 6.47
C ARG A 74 16.74 7.25 7.09
N ARG A 75 17.08 8.38 6.47
CA ARG A 75 18.03 9.36 7.02
C ARG A 75 17.62 9.95 8.36
N ARG A 76 16.32 9.93 8.67
CA ARG A 76 15.75 10.37 9.96
C ARG A 76 15.66 9.25 10.99
N GLY A 77 16.21 8.06 10.69
CA GLY A 77 16.20 6.93 11.59
C GLY A 77 14.84 6.23 11.70
N VAL A 78 13.93 6.47 10.74
CA VAL A 78 12.62 5.82 10.73
C VAL A 78 12.76 4.38 10.26
N THR A 79 12.24 3.43 11.03
CA THR A 79 12.12 2.04 10.60
C THR A 79 10.94 1.90 9.62
N LEU A 80 11.20 1.31 8.46
CA LEU A 80 10.24 1.22 7.37
C LEU A 80 9.61 -0.17 7.30
N TYR A 81 8.31 -0.21 7.08
CA TYR A 81 7.50 -1.42 6.95
C TYR A 81 6.65 -1.35 5.68
N LEU A 82 6.61 -2.42 4.91
CA LEU A 82 5.76 -2.56 3.73
C LEU A 82 4.65 -3.58 4.01
N ALA A 83 3.40 -3.17 3.94
CA ALA A 83 2.24 -4.04 4.13
C ALA A 83 1.28 -3.97 2.94
N SER A 84 1.02 -5.12 2.31
CA SER A 84 0.15 -5.24 1.14
C SER A 84 -0.95 -6.28 1.35
N GLY A 85 -2.11 -6.07 0.73
CA GLY A 85 -3.17 -7.08 0.64
C GLY A 85 -2.89 -8.19 -0.40
N THR A 86 -1.83 -8.04 -1.18
CA THR A 86 -1.33 -9.05 -2.13
C THR A 86 -0.58 -10.16 -1.38
N ASP A 87 -0.53 -11.37 -1.94
CA ASP A 87 0.17 -12.50 -1.31
C ASP A 87 1.67 -12.20 -1.15
N LEU A 88 2.23 -12.53 0.00
CA LEU A 88 3.58 -12.14 0.43
C LEU A 88 4.67 -12.45 -0.61
N LYS A 89 4.59 -13.62 -1.27
CA LYS A 89 5.57 -14.02 -2.30
C LYS A 89 5.64 -13.04 -3.47
N TYR A 90 4.50 -12.48 -3.86
CA TYR A 90 4.43 -11.50 -4.95
C TYR A 90 4.89 -10.12 -4.48
N VAL A 91 4.49 -9.72 -3.27
CA VAL A 91 4.94 -8.44 -2.68
C VAL A 91 6.46 -8.38 -2.59
N ARG A 92 7.10 -9.47 -2.14
CA ARG A 92 8.57 -9.54 -2.05
C ARG A 92 9.23 -9.47 -3.43
N HIS A 93 8.71 -10.23 -4.39
CA HIS A 93 9.23 -10.20 -5.76
C HIS A 93 9.10 -8.83 -6.41
N GLU A 94 7.91 -8.20 -6.28
CA GLU A 94 7.68 -6.85 -6.81
C GLU A 94 8.55 -5.80 -6.09
N ALA A 95 8.72 -5.91 -4.77
CA ALA A 95 9.58 -5.01 -4.01
C ALA A 95 11.05 -5.11 -4.46
N ASP A 96 11.51 -6.32 -4.78
CA ASP A 96 12.86 -6.55 -5.31
C ASP A 96 13.03 -5.92 -6.70
N LEU A 97 12.13 -6.21 -7.62
CA LEU A 97 12.13 -5.64 -8.98
C LEU A 97 12.07 -4.11 -8.98
N LEU A 98 11.39 -3.52 -8.03
CA LEU A 98 11.25 -2.07 -7.89
C LEU A 98 12.37 -1.42 -7.05
N GLY A 99 13.38 -2.19 -6.61
CA GLY A 99 14.49 -1.68 -5.81
C GLY A 99 14.09 -1.23 -4.41
N LEU A 100 13.02 -1.78 -3.86
CA LEU A 100 12.50 -1.40 -2.54
C LEU A 100 13.05 -2.25 -1.40
N THR A 101 13.56 -3.46 -1.69
CA THR A 101 14.12 -4.39 -0.70
C THR A 101 15.15 -3.73 0.23
N PRO A 102 16.09 -2.85 -0.23
CA PRO A 102 17.06 -2.21 0.64
C PRO A 102 16.45 -1.26 1.69
N PHE A 103 15.21 -0.81 1.49
CA PHE A 103 14.51 0.07 2.44
C PHE A 103 13.76 -0.71 3.51
N PHE A 104 13.18 -1.84 3.14
CA PHE A 104 12.28 -2.60 4.02
C PHE A 104 12.92 -3.85 4.61
N GLY A 105 13.94 -4.44 3.97
CA GLY A 105 14.58 -5.67 4.44
C GLY A 105 13.55 -6.78 4.70
N GLU A 106 13.56 -7.33 5.91
CA GLU A 106 12.60 -8.35 6.35
C GLU A 106 11.21 -7.80 6.71
N HIS A 107 11.07 -6.47 6.80
CA HIS A 107 9.82 -5.81 7.19
C HIS A 107 8.81 -5.72 6.03
N VAL A 108 8.69 -6.79 5.26
CA VAL A 108 7.74 -6.91 4.16
C VAL A 108 6.65 -7.89 4.55
N TYR A 109 5.40 -7.41 4.57
CA TYR A 109 4.22 -8.16 4.96
C TYR A 109 3.22 -8.23 3.81
N GLY A 110 2.64 -9.41 3.61
CA GLY A 110 1.64 -9.67 2.58
C GLY A 110 0.66 -10.72 3.03
N ALA A 111 -0.41 -10.91 2.27
CA ALA A 111 -1.39 -11.93 2.58
C ALA A 111 -0.74 -13.33 2.61
N LEU A 112 -1.16 -14.15 3.56
CA LEU A 112 -0.72 -15.52 3.75
C LEU A 112 -1.73 -16.48 3.11
N GLU A 113 -1.33 -17.75 2.89
CA GLU A 113 -2.27 -18.79 2.44
C GLU A 113 -3.44 -18.94 3.40
N GLU A 114 -3.16 -19.00 4.69
CA GLU A 114 -4.17 -18.89 5.74
C GLU A 114 -4.54 -17.40 5.95
N TYR A 115 -5.45 -16.92 5.09
CA TYR A 115 -5.80 -15.50 4.99
C TYR A 115 -6.33 -14.86 6.29
N ARG A 116 -6.84 -15.67 7.23
CA ARG A 116 -7.33 -15.21 8.54
C ARG A 116 -6.20 -14.78 9.47
N ASN A 117 -4.98 -15.28 9.20
CA ASN A 117 -3.79 -14.98 9.99
C ASN A 117 -3.06 -13.73 9.52
N PHE A 118 -3.67 -12.96 8.63
CA PHE A 118 -3.11 -11.70 8.14
C PHE A 118 -4.19 -10.64 8.01
N SER A 119 -3.90 -9.44 8.55
CA SER A 119 -4.58 -8.19 8.21
C SER A 119 -3.61 -7.03 8.43
N LYS A 120 -3.88 -5.88 7.81
CA LYS A 120 -3.07 -4.67 8.05
C LYS A 120 -3.14 -4.22 9.51
N GLN A 121 -4.29 -4.38 10.15
CA GLN A 121 -4.44 -4.17 11.59
C GLN A 121 -3.46 -5.03 12.40
N MET A 122 -3.45 -6.34 12.14
CA MET A 122 -2.53 -7.26 12.84
C MET A 122 -1.05 -6.89 12.62
N VAL A 123 -0.69 -6.43 11.42
CA VAL A 123 0.68 -5.95 11.13
C VAL A 123 1.00 -4.73 11.98
N ILE A 124 0.11 -3.73 12.01
CA ILE A 124 0.31 -2.50 12.82
C ILE A 124 0.42 -2.84 14.31
N GLU A 125 -0.50 -3.62 14.84
CA GLU A 125 -0.50 -4.05 16.26
C GLU A 125 0.79 -4.82 16.61
N ARG A 126 1.24 -5.67 15.69
CA ARG A 126 2.50 -6.40 15.83
C ARG A 126 3.70 -5.46 15.87
N ILE A 127 3.79 -4.52 14.93
CA ILE A 127 4.88 -3.53 14.87
C ILE A 127 4.95 -2.73 16.17
N LEU A 128 3.83 -2.16 16.62
CA LEU A 128 3.79 -1.36 17.83
C LEU A 128 4.23 -2.17 19.05
N ARG A 129 3.73 -3.39 19.18
CA ARG A 129 4.09 -4.28 20.28
C ARG A 129 5.57 -4.71 20.26
N GLU A 130 6.09 -5.15 19.10
CA GLU A 130 7.46 -5.66 18.98
C GLU A 130 8.50 -4.56 19.13
N GLN A 131 8.17 -3.33 18.73
CA GLN A 131 9.05 -2.17 18.86
C GLN A 131 8.84 -1.39 20.17
N GLY A 132 7.86 -1.76 20.98
CA GLY A 132 7.52 -1.03 22.22
C GLY A 132 7.04 0.40 21.95
N LEU A 133 6.37 0.61 20.81
CA LEU A 133 5.91 1.93 20.36
C LEU A 133 4.44 2.15 20.69
N HIS A 134 4.08 3.43 20.82
CA HIS A 134 2.70 3.90 20.91
C HIS A 134 2.20 4.41 19.53
N GLY A 135 0.88 4.50 19.36
CA GLY A 135 0.28 4.91 18.10
C GLY A 135 0.79 6.25 17.58
N GLU A 136 1.04 7.21 18.46
CA GLU A 136 1.58 8.55 18.11
C GLU A 136 2.94 8.49 17.37
N GLN A 137 3.66 7.39 17.51
CA GLN A 137 4.95 7.15 16.84
C GLN A 137 4.78 6.42 15.50
N LEU A 138 3.53 6.14 15.08
CA LEU A 138 3.20 5.49 13.84
C LEU A 138 2.88 6.52 12.75
N LEU A 139 3.58 6.44 11.63
CA LEU A 139 3.29 7.19 10.43
C LEU A 139 2.92 6.20 9.32
N GLY A 140 1.73 6.33 8.76
CA GLY A 140 1.25 5.45 7.69
C GLY A 140 0.99 6.19 6.38
N PHE A 141 1.45 5.61 5.29
CA PHE A 141 1.19 6.07 3.92
C PHE A 141 0.36 5.04 3.18
N GLY A 142 -0.65 5.46 2.45
CA GLY A 142 -1.46 4.55 1.66
C GLY A 142 -2.45 5.24 0.72
N ASP A 143 -2.87 4.52 -0.32
CA ASP A 143 -3.87 4.95 -1.30
C ASP A 143 -5.23 4.27 -1.07
N GLY A 144 -5.30 3.36 -0.12
CA GLY A 144 -6.52 2.64 0.29
C GLY A 144 -7.13 3.22 1.58
N PHE A 145 -8.45 3.15 1.69
CA PHE A 145 -9.14 3.60 2.90
C PHE A 145 -8.85 2.71 4.12
N VAL A 146 -8.58 1.42 3.90
CA VAL A 146 -8.28 0.46 4.99
C VAL A 146 -7.01 0.85 5.72
N GLU A 147 -5.96 1.23 4.99
CA GLU A 147 -4.70 1.68 5.56
C GLU A 147 -4.90 2.92 6.43
N VAL A 148 -5.63 3.89 5.91
CA VAL A 148 -5.93 5.14 6.62
C VAL A 148 -6.71 4.84 7.90
N GLU A 149 -7.79 4.05 7.82
CA GLU A 149 -8.60 3.67 8.98
C GLU A 149 -7.78 2.93 10.05
N GLU A 150 -6.91 1.98 9.65
CA GLU A 150 -6.13 1.20 10.62
C GLU A 150 -5.03 2.03 11.29
N VAL A 151 -4.35 2.92 10.54
CA VAL A 151 -3.36 3.85 11.11
C VAL A 151 -4.05 4.80 12.12
N ARG A 152 -5.20 5.37 11.75
CA ARG A 152 -5.98 6.25 12.63
C ARG A 152 -6.48 5.52 13.88
N ARG A 153 -6.96 4.29 13.73
CA ARG A 153 -7.40 3.45 14.86
C ARG A 153 -6.27 3.19 15.85
N ALA A 154 -5.05 3.02 15.35
CA ALA A 154 -3.85 2.84 16.16
C ALA A 154 -3.36 4.13 16.84
N GLY A 155 -3.95 5.29 16.53
CA GLY A 155 -3.54 6.60 17.03
C GLY A 155 -2.41 7.25 16.23
N GLY A 156 -2.08 6.71 15.05
CA GLY A 156 -1.03 7.20 14.17
C GLY A 156 -1.45 8.35 13.26
N VAL A 157 -0.48 8.92 12.58
CA VAL A 157 -0.68 9.93 11.52
C VAL A 157 -0.84 9.23 10.17
N ALA A 158 -1.98 9.45 9.52
CA ALA A 158 -2.32 8.85 8.25
C ALA A 158 -2.14 9.84 7.08
N VAL A 159 -1.14 9.58 6.24
CA VAL A 159 -0.88 10.33 4.99
C VAL A 159 -1.48 9.55 3.83
N ALA A 160 -2.57 10.07 3.31
CA ALA A 160 -3.29 9.47 2.19
C ALA A 160 -2.73 9.93 0.84
N VAL A 161 -2.51 8.98 -0.06
CA VAL A 161 -1.95 9.23 -1.39
C VAL A 161 -3.06 9.12 -2.43
N ALA A 162 -3.64 10.26 -2.79
CA ALA A 162 -4.72 10.34 -3.78
C ALA A 162 -4.18 10.56 -5.19
N SER A 163 -3.28 9.68 -5.65
CA SER A 163 -2.61 9.80 -6.95
C SER A 163 -3.56 9.60 -8.13
N ASP A 164 -3.44 10.47 -9.12
CA ASP A 164 -3.94 10.20 -10.48
C ASP A 164 -2.92 9.28 -11.19
N GLU A 165 -3.27 8.02 -11.30
CA GLU A 165 -2.37 6.99 -11.87
C GLU A 165 -2.22 7.12 -13.40
N VAL A 166 -3.21 7.70 -14.06
CA VAL A 166 -3.19 7.87 -15.53
C VAL A 166 -2.25 8.99 -15.91
N ASN A 167 -2.42 10.16 -15.29
CA ASN A 167 -1.63 11.35 -15.60
C ASN A 167 -0.31 11.40 -14.80
N ARG A 168 -0.15 10.56 -13.78
CA ARG A 168 0.99 10.50 -12.86
C ARG A 168 1.32 11.86 -12.21
N ARG A 169 0.30 12.69 -12.03
CA ARG A 169 0.38 14.03 -11.38
C ARG A 169 -1.00 14.50 -10.97
N GLY A 170 -1.04 15.29 -9.90
CA GLY A 170 -2.31 15.81 -9.39
C GLY A 170 -3.08 14.83 -8.53
N VAL A 171 -4.18 15.29 -8.02
CA VAL A 171 -5.05 14.56 -7.10
C VAL A 171 -6.21 13.94 -7.87
N ASP A 172 -6.45 12.65 -7.69
CA ASP A 172 -7.69 12.00 -8.08
C ASP A 172 -8.80 12.40 -7.09
N PRO A 173 -9.85 13.14 -7.52
CA PRO A 173 -10.88 13.65 -6.63
C PRO A 173 -11.67 12.54 -5.92
N TRP A 174 -11.93 11.42 -6.61
CA TRP A 174 -12.67 10.31 -6.04
C TRP A 174 -11.86 9.60 -4.95
N LYS A 175 -10.57 9.36 -5.18
CA LYS A 175 -9.66 8.82 -4.15
C LYS A 175 -9.60 9.78 -2.96
N ARG A 176 -9.34 11.06 -3.20
CA ARG A 176 -9.27 12.09 -2.16
C ARG A 176 -10.49 12.07 -1.25
N ASP A 177 -11.69 12.16 -1.82
CA ASP A 177 -12.94 12.23 -1.04
C ASP A 177 -13.15 10.96 -0.19
N ARG A 178 -12.73 9.82 -0.69
CA ARG A 178 -12.80 8.55 0.02
C ARG A 178 -11.79 8.48 1.18
N LEU A 179 -10.57 8.93 0.95
CA LEU A 179 -9.49 8.91 1.94
C LEU A 179 -9.72 9.93 3.05
N VAL A 180 -10.25 11.10 2.72
CA VAL A 180 -10.71 12.10 3.72
C VAL A 180 -11.80 11.51 4.61
N ARG A 181 -12.80 10.82 4.03
CA ARG A 181 -13.84 10.14 4.82
C ARG A 181 -13.32 9.01 5.70
N ALA A 182 -12.22 8.39 5.32
CA ALA A 182 -11.54 7.37 6.13
C ALA A 182 -10.73 7.98 7.30
N GLY A 183 -10.62 9.31 7.38
CA GLY A 183 -9.95 10.02 8.47
C GLY A 183 -8.50 10.35 8.20
N ALA A 184 -8.08 10.50 6.94
CA ALA A 184 -6.72 10.93 6.61
C ALA A 184 -6.38 12.29 7.24
N ASP A 185 -5.23 12.39 7.89
CA ASP A 185 -4.72 13.64 8.47
C ASP A 185 -4.15 14.56 7.38
N VAL A 186 -3.53 13.94 6.36
CA VAL A 186 -2.93 14.63 5.22
C VAL A 186 -3.32 13.90 3.95
N VAL A 187 -3.61 14.65 2.88
CA VAL A 187 -3.82 14.09 1.55
C VAL A 187 -2.82 14.71 0.58
N ILE A 188 -2.06 13.85 -0.09
CA ILE A 188 -1.07 14.26 -1.09
C ILE A 188 -1.36 13.60 -2.44
N PRO A 189 -0.98 14.20 -3.57
CA PRO A 189 -1.11 13.58 -4.88
C PRO A 189 -0.05 12.50 -5.13
N GLU A 190 1.17 12.72 -4.63
CA GLU A 190 2.36 11.90 -4.86
C GLU A 190 3.51 12.41 -3.99
N TYR A 191 4.72 11.88 -4.12
CA TYR A 191 5.81 12.15 -3.20
C TYR A 191 6.89 13.14 -3.71
N ARG A 192 6.68 13.84 -4.83
CA ARG A 192 7.67 14.80 -5.35
C ARG A 192 7.99 15.92 -4.37
N GLN A 193 7.04 16.30 -3.52
CA GLN A 193 7.24 17.30 -2.46
C GLN A 193 7.63 16.67 -1.11
N HIS A 194 8.31 15.51 -1.13
CA HIS A 194 8.68 14.76 0.07
C HIS A 194 9.45 15.59 1.10
N GLU A 195 10.38 16.46 0.69
CA GLU A 195 11.14 17.30 1.63
C GLU A 195 10.23 18.25 2.43
N ARG A 196 9.26 18.87 1.76
CA ARG A 196 8.28 19.73 2.42
C ARG A 196 7.39 18.94 3.38
N LEU A 197 6.95 17.77 2.94
CA LEU A 197 6.13 16.85 3.73
C LEU A 197 6.89 16.37 4.98
N LEU A 198 8.13 15.93 4.81
CA LEU A 198 8.97 15.42 5.90
C LEU A 198 9.25 16.50 6.93
N ARG A 199 9.62 17.71 6.50
CA ARG A 199 9.81 18.82 7.45
C ARG A 199 8.57 19.11 8.27
N TRP A 200 7.41 19.10 7.65
CA TRP A 200 6.15 19.29 8.36
C TRP A 200 5.85 18.14 9.34
N LEU A 201 6.05 16.90 8.92
CA LEU A 201 5.81 15.71 9.75
C LEU A 201 6.75 15.63 10.96
N PHE A 202 8.00 16.09 10.81
CA PHE A 202 9.03 16.04 11.87
C PHE A 202 9.23 17.38 12.57
N ALA A 203 8.34 18.34 12.35
CA ALA A 203 8.42 19.71 12.93
C ALA A 203 9.79 20.38 12.75
N GLU A 204 10.44 20.15 11.61
CA GLU A 204 11.73 20.77 11.27
C GLU A 204 11.53 22.22 10.79
N GLU A 205 12.48 23.10 11.08
CA GLU A 205 12.42 24.49 10.63
C GLU A 205 12.34 24.60 9.09
N PRO A 206 11.64 25.63 8.55
CA PRO A 206 11.64 25.89 7.11
C PRO A 206 13.07 26.11 6.60
N LEU A 207 13.37 25.63 5.38
CA LEU A 207 14.60 26.06 4.72
C LEU A 207 14.57 27.59 4.60
N ALA A 208 15.64 28.23 5.02
CA ALA A 208 15.84 29.65 4.70
C ALA A 208 15.73 29.85 3.18
N ALA A 209 14.92 30.81 2.77
CA ALA A 209 14.64 31.10 1.37
C ALA A 209 15.89 31.59 0.64
#